data_145146a2f4f01d53242fab4e7a18858f
#
_entry.id   145146a2f4f01d53242fab4e7a18858f
#
_cell.length_a   1.000
_cell.length_b   1.000
_cell.length_c   1.000
_cell.angle_alpha   90.00
_cell.angle_beta   90.00
_cell.angle_gamma   90.00
#
_symmetry.space_group_name_H-M   'P 1'
#
loop_
_entity.id
_entity.type
_entity.pdbx_description
1 polymer ?
#
loop_
_entity_poly.entity_id
_entity_poly.type
_entity_poly.pdbx_seq_one_letter_code
_entity_poly.pdbx_strand_id
1 'polypeptide(L)'
;MKERTRNVNWRAAALGGSAGMMTVVTITAIGAGLMAKGAVGVDSMDWWTVGILLASGMVCALASRLGGGGEVEGALAAGGELVVLTILNGALCGWKMEGVSVTILALAGGCGAAMLLTMNRGYRRKRRRRR
;
A
#
# COMPACT_ATOMS: atom_id res chain seq x y z
N MET A 1 28.75 -15.94 14.53
CA MET A 1 27.72 -15.59 13.52
C MET A 1 27.78 -14.09 13.24
N LYS A 2 28.21 -13.69 12.06
CA LYS A 2 28.11 -12.30 11.63
C LYS A 2 26.64 -12.04 11.33
N GLU A 3 25.93 -11.34 12.21
CA GLU A 3 24.69 -10.70 11.87
C GLU A 3 24.97 -9.77 10.69
N ARG A 4 24.56 -10.19 9.49
CA ARG A 4 24.47 -9.29 8.35
C ARG A 4 23.34 -8.32 8.71
N THR A 5 23.69 -7.20 9.29
CA THR A 5 22.80 -6.04 9.35
C THR A 5 22.41 -5.73 7.91
N ARG A 6 21.23 -6.19 7.52
CA ARG A 6 20.66 -5.92 6.20
C ARG A 6 20.36 -4.43 6.17
N ASN A 7 21.23 -3.67 5.52
CA ASN A 7 20.99 -2.25 5.33
C ASN A 7 19.67 -2.07 4.59
N VAL A 8 18.70 -1.46 5.26
CA VAL A 8 17.40 -1.14 4.69
C VAL A 8 17.60 -0.14 3.55
N ASN A 9 17.05 -0.42 2.39
CA ASN A 9 17.09 0.49 1.26
C ASN A 9 16.00 1.56 1.40
N TRP A 10 16.33 2.64 2.10
CA TRP A 10 15.41 3.75 2.36
C TRP A 10 14.89 4.42 1.08
N ARG A 11 15.65 4.40 -0.01
CA ARG A 11 15.19 4.89 -1.31
C ARG A 11 14.05 4.06 -1.86
N ALA A 12 14.16 2.75 -1.75
CA ALA A 12 13.09 1.83 -2.17
C ALA A 12 11.83 1.98 -1.31
N ALA A 13 11.99 2.14 0.00
CA ALA A 13 10.87 2.39 0.92
C ALA A 13 10.18 3.75 0.62
N ALA A 14 10.96 4.80 0.37
CA ALA A 14 10.43 6.12 0.02
C ALA A 14 9.69 6.10 -1.34
N LEU A 15 10.22 5.39 -2.34
CA LEU A 15 9.55 5.19 -3.63
C LEU A 15 8.20 4.45 -3.45
N GLY A 16 8.20 3.39 -2.65
CA GLY A 16 6.97 2.66 -2.34
C GLY A 16 5.93 3.54 -1.66
N GLY A 17 6.31 4.25 -0.62
CA GLY A 17 5.42 5.14 0.13
C GLY A 17 4.87 6.28 -0.71
N SER A 18 5.71 6.94 -1.51
CA SER A 18 5.27 8.02 -2.40
C SER A 18 4.32 7.52 -3.49
N ALA A 19 4.60 6.37 -4.09
CA ALA A 19 3.72 5.76 -5.08
C ALA A 19 2.36 5.36 -4.49
N GLY A 20 2.35 4.80 -3.27
CA GLY A 20 1.12 4.51 -2.53
C GLY A 20 0.28 5.75 -2.27
N MET A 21 0.89 6.81 -1.75
CA MET A 21 0.20 8.08 -1.51
C MET A 21 -0.39 8.69 -2.79
N MET A 22 0.36 8.66 -3.90
CA MET A 22 -0.15 9.12 -5.20
C MET A 22 -1.34 8.29 -5.66
N THR A 23 -1.34 6.99 -5.40
CA THR A 23 -2.47 6.10 -5.70
C THR A 23 -3.70 6.49 -4.88
N VAL A 24 -3.55 6.73 -3.57
CA VAL A 24 -4.65 7.18 -2.70
C VAL A 24 -5.25 8.49 -3.24
N VAL A 25 -4.42 9.50 -3.48
CA VAL A 25 -4.88 10.81 -3.96
C VAL A 25 -5.61 10.68 -5.30
N THR A 26 -5.05 9.93 -6.24
CA THR A 26 -5.62 9.77 -7.59
C THR A 26 -6.97 9.07 -7.54
N ILE A 27 -7.07 7.94 -6.85
CA ILE A 27 -8.32 7.16 -6.80
C ILE A 27 -9.38 7.91 -5.98
N THR A 28 -8.99 8.61 -4.92
CA THR A 28 -9.91 9.45 -4.13
C THR A 28 -10.47 10.59 -4.98
N ALA A 29 -9.64 11.27 -5.78
CA ALA A 29 -10.09 12.33 -6.68
C ALA A 29 -11.07 11.80 -7.73
N ILE A 30 -10.78 10.63 -8.31
CA ILE A 30 -11.70 9.97 -9.26
C ILE A 30 -13.03 9.63 -8.57
N GLY A 31 -12.98 9.01 -7.38
CA GLY A 31 -14.17 8.67 -6.60
C GLY A 31 -15.03 9.88 -6.26
N ALA A 32 -14.41 10.96 -5.81
CA ALA A 32 -15.10 12.22 -5.52
C ALA A 32 -15.78 12.79 -6.79
N GLY A 33 -15.12 12.73 -7.95
CA GLY A 33 -15.68 13.15 -9.22
C GLY A 33 -16.90 12.32 -9.66
N LEU A 34 -16.85 11.00 -9.45
CA LEU A 34 -17.96 10.09 -9.75
C LEU A 34 -19.16 10.33 -8.83
N MET A 35 -18.91 10.58 -7.54
CA MET A 35 -19.96 10.91 -6.58
C MET A 35 -20.62 12.26 -6.90
N ALA A 36 -19.83 13.27 -7.27
CA ALA A 36 -20.35 14.57 -7.66
C ALA A 36 -21.25 14.51 -8.91
N LYS A 37 -21.01 13.55 -9.78
CA LYS A 37 -21.86 13.27 -10.95
C LYS A 37 -23.07 12.35 -10.65
N GLY A 38 -23.20 11.88 -9.42
CA GLY A 38 -24.25 10.94 -9.03
C GLY A 38 -24.10 9.53 -9.61
N ALA A 39 -22.93 9.20 -10.17
CA ALA A 39 -22.66 7.89 -10.75
C ALA A 39 -22.44 6.80 -9.67
N VAL A 40 -22.04 7.22 -8.46
CA VAL A 40 -21.78 6.33 -7.31
C VAL A 40 -22.49 6.90 -6.09
N GLY A 41 -23.25 6.07 -5.39
CA GLY A 41 -23.97 6.46 -4.17
C GLY A 41 -23.05 6.58 -2.96
N VAL A 42 -23.42 7.42 -2.01
CA VAL A 42 -22.67 7.64 -0.75
C VAL A 42 -22.55 6.34 0.06
N ASP A 43 -23.51 5.45 -0.04
CA ASP A 43 -23.53 4.16 0.69
C ASP A 43 -22.39 3.20 0.28
N SER A 44 -21.77 3.45 -0.87
CA SER A 44 -20.62 2.67 -1.34
C SER A 44 -19.25 3.19 -0.86
N MET A 45 -19.23 4.28 -0.08
CA MET A 45 -17.98 4.91 0.36
C MET A 45 -17.08 3.98 1.17
N ASP A 46 -17.65 3.13 2.02
CA ASP A 46 -16.87 2.22 2.86
C ASP A 46 -16.11 1.19 2.01
N TRP A 47 -16.77 0.60 1.04
CA TRP A 47 -16.17 -0.34 0.10
C TRP A 47 -15.14 0.32 -0.82
N TRP A 48 -15.42 1.55 -1.22
CA TRP A 48 -14.49 2.35 -2.02
C TRP A 48 -13.21 2.63 -1.26
N THR A 49 -13.32 3.02 0.02
CA THR A 49 -12.18 3.27 0.90
C THR A 49 -11.32 2.03 1.10
N VAL A 50 -11.94 0.87 1.36
CA VAL A 50 -11.23 -0.40 1.47
C VAL A 50 -10.49 -0.73 0.17
N GLY A 51 -11.14 -0.54 -0.97
CA GLY A 51 -10.54 -0.76 -2.29
C GLY A 51 -9.32 0.14 -2.56
N ILE A 52 -9.40 1.42 -2.18
CA ILE A 52 -8.29 2.37 -2.30
C ILE A 52 -7.09 1.90 -1.45
N LEU A 53 -7.33 1.53 -0.20
CA LEU A 53 -6.28 1.11 0.72
C LEU A 53 -5.61 -0.19 0.28
N LEU A 54 -6.38 -1.16 -0.22
CA LEU A 54 -5.84 -2.38 -0.80
C LEU A 54 -4.96 -2.09 -2.02
N ALA A 55 -5.43 -1.26 -2.94
CA ALA A 55 -4.69 -0.87 -4.13
C ALA A 55 -3.39 -0.12 -3.77
N SER A 56 -3.45 0.79 -2.81
CA SER A 56 -2.31 1.54 -2.31
C SER A 56 -1.27 0.61 -1.68
N GLY A 57 -1.66 -0.32 -0.81
CA GLY A 57 -0.76 -1.31 -0.22
C GLY A 57 -0.06 -2.17 -1.28
N MET A 58 -0.77 -2.58 -2.32
CA MET A 58 -0.18 -3.30 -3.46
C MET A 58 0.85 -2.45 -4.21
N VAL A 59 0.54 -1.20 -4.48
CA VAL A 59 1.43 -0.26 -5.17
C VAL A 59 2.67 0.02 -4.33
N CYS A 60 2.54 0.21 -3.01
CA CYS A 60 3.66 0.36 -2.09
C CYS A 60 4.65 -0.81 -2.21
N ALA A 61 4.15 -2.03 -2.15
CA ALA A 61 4.99 -3.23 -2.23
C ALA A 61 5.66 -3.39 -3.61
N LEU A 62 4.93 -3.15 -4.69
CA LEU A 62 5.44 -3.26 -6.04
C LEU A 62 6.48 -2.18 -6.35
N ALA A 63 6.20 -0.93 -6.00
CA ALA A 63 7.11 0.19 -6.23
C ALA A 63 8.40 0.06 -5.41
N SER A 64 8.32 -0.41 -4.15
CA SER A 64 9.51 -0.71 -3.35
C SER A 64 10.39 -1.78 -4.01
N ARG A 65 9.78 -2.81 -4.59
CA ARG A 65 10.53 -3.86 -5.31
C ARG A 65 11.16 -3.35 -6.60
N LEU A 66 10.48 -2.51 -7.35
CA LEU A 66 11.05 -1.86 -8.55
C LEU A 66 12.23 -0.95 -8.19
N GLY A 67 12.19 -0.34 -7.01
CA GLY A 67 13.30 0.44 -6.46
C GLY A 67 14.47 -0.41 -5.90
N GLY A 68 14.44 -1.72 -6.07
CA GLY A 68 15.48 -2.63 -5.57
C GLY A 68 15.33 -3.03 -4.11
N GLY A 69 14.19 -2.74 -3.49
CA GLY A 69 13.84 -3.17 -2.15
C GLY A 69 13.31 -4.60 -2.08
N GLY A 70 13.13 -5.09 -0.86
CA GLY A 70 12.52 -6.39 -0.56
C GLY A 70 11.21 -6.25 0.21
N GLU A 71 10.88 -7.29 0.96
CA GLU A 71 9.65 -7.33 1.75
C GLU A 71 9.65 -6.31 2.90
N VAL A 72 10.81 -6.10 3.51
CA VAL A 72 10.98 -5.14 4.63
C VAL A 72 10.74 -3.71 4.16
N GLU A 73 11.30 -3.34 3.02
CA GLU A 73 11.12 -2.02 2.43
C GLU A 73 9.67 -1.78 2.00
N GLY A 74 8.99 -2.81 1.47
CA GLY A 74 7.56 -2.76 1.16
C GLY A 74 6.69 -2.57 2.41
N ALA A 75 6.99 -3.29 3.49
CA ALA A 75 6.30 -3.16 4.76
C ALA A 75 6.54 -1.78 5.41
N LEU A 76 7.77 -1.26 5.34
CA LEU A 76 8.10 0.09 5.80
C LEU A 76 7.39 1.18 5.00
N ALA A 77 7.29 1.02 3.69
CA ALA A 77 6.54 1.94 2.83
C ALA A 77 5.05 2.00 3.22
N ALA A 78 4.42 0.83 3.37
CA ALA A 78 3.03 0.73 3.79
C ALA A 78 2.80 1.26 5.22
N GLY A 79 3.73 0.97 6.14
CA GLY A 79 3.69 1.51 7.51
C GLY A 79 3.84 3.03 7.56
N GLY A 80 4.73 3.59 6.76
CA GLY A 80 4.90 5.04 6.61
C GLY A 80 3.65 5.71 6.05
N GLU A 81 3.03 5.11 5.03
CA GLU A 81 1.76 5.57 4.49
C GLU A 81 0.64 5.56 5.53
N LEU A 82 0.54 4.49 6.33
CA LEU A 82 -0.42 4.39 7.42
C LEU A 82 -0.26 5.54 8.43
N VAL A 83 0.98 5.85 8.82
CA VAL A 83 1.27 6.95 9.74
C VAL A 83 0.83 8.28 9.16
N VAL A 84 1.15 8.56 7.90
CA VAL A 84 0.76 9.81 7.22
C VAL A 84 -0.76 9.92 7.11
N LEU A 85 -1.45 8.86 6.69
CA LEU A 85 -2.90 8.83 6.60
C LEU A 85 -3.58 9.02 7.96
N THR A 86 -3.02 8.43 9.02
CA THR A 86 -3.54 8.59 10.39
C THR A 86 -3.39 10.03 10.88
N ILE A 87 -2.24 10.65 10.63
CA ILE A 87 -2.00 12.05 10.99
C ILE A 87 -2.96 12.98 10.21
N LEU A 88 -3.10 12.76 8.91
CA LEU A 88 -4.02 13.56 8.07
C LEU A 88 -5.47 13.40 8.52
N ASN A 89 -5.90 12.18 8.80
CA ASN A 89 -7.24 11.91 9.30
C ASN A 89 -7.48 12.59 10.66
N GLY A 90 -6.51 12.49 11.57
CA GLY A 90 -6.58 13.16 12.88
C GLY A 90 -6.65 14.68 12.76
N ALA A 91 -5.90 15.27 11.85
CA ALA A 91 -5.88 16.72 11.62
C ALA A 91 -7.17 17.25 10.97
N LEU A 92 -7.78 16.49 10.03
CA LEU A 92 -8.94 16.92 9.24
C LEU A 92 -10.27 16.55 9.86
N CYS A 93 -10.36 15.36 10.46
CA CYS A 93 -11.63 14.77 10.95
C CYS A 93 -11.69 14.63 12.47
N GLY A 94 -10.65 15.03 13.18
CA GLY A 94 -10.48 14.78 14.62
C GLY A 94 -9.99 13.36 14.91
N TRP A 95 -9.41 13.18 16.10
CA TRP A 95 -8.80 11.90 16.53
C TRP A 95 -9.88 10.88 16.93
N LYS A 96 -10.64 10.41 15.96
CA LYS A 96 -11.55 9.28 16.14
C LYS A 96 -10.84 8.00 15.74
N MET A 97 -10.73 7.06 16.68
CA MET A 97 -10.06 5.76 16.46
C MET A 97 -10.92 4.78 15.66
N GLU A 98 -12.13 5.16 15.29
CA GLU A 98 -13.03 4.34 14.47
C GLU A 98 -12.44 4.16 13.07
N GLY A 99 -12.34 2.91 12.61
CA GLY A 99 -11.84 2.56 11.28
C GLY A 99 -10.33 2.34 11.17
N VAL A 100 -9.53 2.62 12.20
CA VAL A 100 -8.06 2.38 12.17
C VAL A 100 -7.74 0.91 11.94
N SER A 101 -8.48 -0.01 12.55
CA SER A 101 -8.30 -1.45 12.36
C SER A 101 -8.55 -1.89 10.91
N VAL A 102 -9.58 -1.35 10.27
CA VAL A 102 -9.90 -1.63 8.86
C VAL A 102 -8.81 -1.09 7.95
N THR A 103 -8.29 0.10 8.23
CA THR A 103 -7.19 0.71 7.48
C THR A 103 -5.92 -0.15 7.57
N ILE A 104 -5.56 -0.61 8.77
CA ILE A 104 -4.40 -1.48 8.98
C ILE A 104 -4.57 -2.80 8.23
N LEU A 105 -5.73 -3.45 8.34
CA LEU A 105 -6.04 -4.70 7.66
C LEU A 105 -6.01 -4.56 6.14
N ALA A 106 -6.56 -3.49 5.60
CA ALA A 106 -6.61 -3.26 4.16
C ALA A 106 -5.21 -3.01 3.58
N LEU A 107 -4.40 -2.14 4.22
CA LEU A 107 -3.02 -1.90 3.79
C LEU A 107 -2.15 -3.15 3.92
N ALA A 108 -2.25 -3.86 5.04
CA ALA A 108 -1.51 -5.11 5.26
C ALA A 108 -1.94 -6.19 4.26
N GLY A 109 -3.22 -6.31 3.97
CA GLY A 109 -3.77 -7.24 2.98
C GLY A 109 -3.26 -6.94 1.56
N GLY A 110 -3.27 -5.68 1.15
CA GLY A 110 -2.75 -5.25 -0.15
C GLY A 110 -1.26 -5.52 -0.30
N CYS A 111 -0.48 -5.15 0.71
CA CYS A 111 0.97 -5.39 0.75
C CYS A 111 1.28 -6.89 0.72
N GLY A 112 0.60 -7.70 1.53
CA GLY A 112 0.75 -9.15 1.56
C GLY A 112 0.39 -9.82 0.24
N ALA A 113 -0.70 -9.41 -0.39
CA ALA A 113 -1.11 -9.92 -1.70
C ALA A 113 -0.06 -9.64 -2.78
N ALA A 114 0.50 -8.43 -2.81
CA ALA A 114 1.56 -8.08 -3.75
C ALA A 114 2.85 -8.89 -3.52
N MET A 115 3.20 -9.12 -2.26
CA MET A 115 4.35 -9.96 -1.90
C MET A 115 4.18 -11.40 -2.37
N LEU A 116 3.01 -12.01 -2.14
CA LEU A 116 2.70 -13.36 -2.60
C LEU A 116 2.77 -13.49 -4.12
N LEU A 117 2.20 -12.53 -4.86
CA LEU A 117 2.24 -12.52 -6.32
C LEU A 117 3.67 -12.45 -6.87
N THR A 118 4.54 -11.67 -6.22
CA THR A 118 5.93 -11.53 -6.65
C THR A 118 6.79 -12.74 -6.29
N MET A 119 6.54 -13.39 -5.15
CA MET A 119 7.21 -14.64 -4.76
C MET A 119 6.91 -15.76 -5.77
N ASN A 120 5.66 -15.90 -6.17
CA ASN A 120 5.23 -16.93 -7.11
C ASN A 120 5.89 -16.75 -8.51
N ARG A 121 6.12 -15.51 -8.95
CA ARG A 121 6.86 -15.22 -10.19
C ARG A 121 8.35 -15.60 -10.09
N GLY A 122 8.98 -15.40 -8.94
CA GLY A 122 10.37 -15.79 -8.68
C GLY A 122 10.59 -17.30 -8.75
N TYR A 123 9.63 -18.08 -8.22
CA TYR A 123 9.67 -19.53 -8.21
C TYR A 123 9.55 -20.12 -9.64
N ARG A 124 8.68 -19.55 -10.47
CA ARG A 124 8.52 -19.96 -11.88
C ARG A 124 9.77 -19.68 -12.73
N ARG A 125 10.48 -18.59 -12.48
CA ARG A 125 11.74 -18.24 -13.19
C ARG A 125 12.87 -19.20 -12.85
N LYS A 126 12.98 -19.62 -11.57
CA LYS A 126 14.01 -20.58 -11.12
C LYS A 126 13.78 -21.98 -11.73
N ARG A 127 12.54 -22.40 -11.93
CA ARG A 127 12.19 -23.70 -12.52
C ARG A 127 12.49 -23.76 -14.02
N ARG A 128 12.39 -22.63 -14.75
CA ARG A 128 12.76 -22.56 -16.18
C ARG A 128 14.26 -22.56 -16.44
N ARG A 129 15.09 -22.11 -15.49
CA ARG A 129 16.56 -22.14 -15.63
C ARG A 129 17.20 -23.50 -15.31
N ARG A 130 16.43 -24.43 -14.74
CA ARG A 130 16.90 -25.80 -14.42
C ARG A 130 16.46 -26.87 -15.42
N ARG A 131 15.79 -26.49 -16.49
CA ARG A 131 15.49 -27.31 -17.66
C ARG A 131 16.28 -26.81 -18.86
#